data_5ee42e3a811c20f1fa4de27e6c8464ca
#
_entry.id   5ee42e3a811c20f1fa4de27e6c8464ca
#
_cell.length_a   1.000
_cell.length_b   1.000
_cell.length_c   1.000
_cell.angle_alpha   90.00
_cell.angle_beta   90.00
_cell.angle_gamma   90.00
#
_symmetry.space_group_name_H-M   'P 1'
#
loop_
_entity.id
_entity.type
_entity.pdbx_description
1 polymer ?
#
loop_
_entity_poly.entity_id
_entity_poly.type
_entity_poly.pdbx_seq_one_letter_code
_entity_poly.pdbx_strand_id
1 'polypeptide(L)'
;MTKLVIIDTFQKVRESKSISGKNGMYAGDYDDISALKGISDQYGIAVVVVHHVRKLRDANDPFNEVTGSTGITGAADTSFILKRSRSSETGTLLATGRDIAYQEPTLKFNKDSHLWELVERKDMDDIRREEIPDFLFR
;
A
#
# COMPACT_ATOMS: atom_id res chain seq x y z
N MET A 1 -16.87 -14.82 15.82
CA MET A 1 -15.57 -15.24 15.26
C MET A 1 -14.94 -14.05 14.56
N THR A 2 -13.72 -13.63 14.95
CA THR A 2 -12.99 -12.52 14.34
C THR A 2 -12.68 -12.83 12.87
N LYS A 3 -12.90 -11.86 11.97
CA LYS A 3 -12.66 -12.02 10.52
C LYS A 3 -11.62 -11.03 9.98
N LEU A 4 -11.39 -9.95 10.71
CA LEU A 4 -10.48 -8.88 10.32
C LEU A 4 -9.75 -8.36 11.56
N VAL A 5 -8.44 -8.17 11.43
CA VAL A 5 -7.58 -7.47 12.39
C VAL A 5 -6.96 -6.28 11.68
N ILE A 6 -7.03 -5.10 12.29
CA ILE A 6 -6.40 -3.87 11.78
C ILE A 6 -5.34 -3.43 12.78
N ILE A 7 -4.10 -3.24 12.32
CA ILE A 7 -2.95 -2.77 13.09
C ILE A 7 -2.60 -1.35 12.64
N ASP A 8 -2.97 -0.34 13.44
CA ASP A 8 -2.69 1.08 13.16
C ASP A 8 -1.90 1.70 14.35
N THR A 9 -0.66 1.95 14.21
CA THR A 9 0.26 1.72 13.08
C THR A 9 1.24 0.60 13.43
N PHE A 10 1.74 -0.07 12.40
CA PHE A 10 2.67 -1.19 12.53
C PHE A 10 3.90 -0.88 13.40
N GLN A 11 4.46 0.32 13.25
CA GLN A 11 5.62 0.75 14.03
C GLN A 11 5.43 0.73 15.54
N LYS A 12 4.19 0.81 16.04
CA LYS A 12 3.91 0.81 17.48
C LYS A 12 3.84 -0.59 18.10
N VAL A 13 3.64 -1.61 17.27
CA VAL A 13 3.50 -3.00 17.75
C VAL A 13 4.75 -3.84 17.49
N ARG A 14 5.69 -3.33 16.67
CA ARG A 14 6.96 -4.05 16.46
C ARG A 14 7.94 -3.79 17.61
N GLU A 15 8.67 -4.83 17.96
CA GLU A 15 9.80 -4.68 18.88
C GLU A 15 10.91 -3.82 18.24
N SER A 16 11.52 -2.95 19.06
CA SER A 16 12.72 -2.20 18.67
C SER A 16 13.91 -3.16 18.58
N LYS A 17 14.00 -3.92 17.51
CA LYS A 17 15.19 -4.72 17.25
C LYS A 17 16.32 -3.79 16.86
N SER A 18 17.42 -3.84 17.59
CA SER A 18 18.69 -3.18 17.25
C SER A 18 19.30 -3.89 16.02
N ILE A 19 18.77 -3.57 14.81
CA ILE A 19 19.23 -4.21 13.57
C ILE A 19 20.28 -3.31 12.94
N SER A 20 21.51 -3.76 12.95
CA SER A 20 22.66 -3.07 12.33
C SER A 20 22.71 -3.38 10.84
N GLY A 21 22.56 -2.33 9.99
CA GLY A 21 22.74 -2.40 8.53
C GLY A 21 21.46 -2.53 7.70
N LYS A 22 21.54 -2.14 6.40
CA LYS A 22 20.40 -2.16 5.46
C LYS A 22 19.82 -3.57 5.22
N ASN A 23 20.66 -4.59 5.15
CA ASN A 23 20.21 -5.97 4.95
C ASN A 23 19.47 -6.54 6.16
N GLY A 24 19.89 -6.14 7.37
CA GLY A 24 19.18 -6.52 8.60
C GLY A 24 17.81 -5.90 8.73
N MET A 25 17.61 -4.65 8.26
CA MET A 25 16.31 -3.99 8.26
C MET A 25 15.34 -4.70 7.31
N TYR A 26 15.79 -5.05 6.10
CA TYR A 26 14.96 -5.78 5.13
C TYR A 26 14.49 -7.13 5.71
N ALA A 27 15.41 -7.93 6.23
CA ALA A 27 15.09 -9.24 6.81
C ALA A 27 14.09 -9.09 7.98
N GLY A 28 14.32 -8.14 8.88
CA GLY A 28 13.43 -7.89 10.00
C GLY A 28 12.04 -7.44 9.60
N ASP A 29 11.92 -6.55 8.59
CA ASP A 29 10.65 -6.10 8.07
C ASP A 29 9.89 -7.26 7.38
N TYR A 30 10.59 -8.07 6.61
CA TYR A 30 10.04 -9.26 5.95
C TYR A 30 9.56 -10.31 6.96
N ASP A 31 10.35 -10.61 7.98
CA ASP A 31 10.03 -11.58 9.02
C ASP A 31 8.80 -11.16 9.84
N ASP A 32 8.71 -9.87 10.20
CA ASP A 32 7.59 -9.34 10.98
C ASP A 32 6.25 -9.46 10.20
N ILE A 33 6.25 -9.12 8.89
CA ILE A 33 5.05 -9.25 8.04
C ILE A 33 4.73 -10.73 7.77
N SER A 34 5.76 -11.57 7.56
CA SER A 34 5.57 -13.01 7.37
C SER A 34 4.97 -13.69 8.59
N ALA A 35 5.32 -13.25 9.81
CA ALA A 35 4.70 -13.73 11.04
C ALA A 35 3.22 -13.38 11.12
N LEU A 36 2.83 -12.14 10.74
CA LEU A 36 1.43 -11.73 10.68
C LEU A 36 0.65 -12.51 9.61
N LYS A 37 1.29 -12.78 8.46
CA LYS A 37 0.71 -13.64 7.43
C LYS A 37 0.47 -15.06 7.94
N GLY A 38 1.41 -15.65 8.67
CA GLY A 38 1.25 -16.96 9.30
C GLY A 38 0.04 -17.02 10.23
N ILE A 39 -0.20 -15.97 11.02
CA ILE A 39 -1.40 -15.84 11.86
C ILE A 39 -2.66 -15.74 11.00
N SER A 40 -2.64 -14.92 9.95
CA SER A 40 -3.74 -14.79 9.00
C SER A 40 -4.15 -16.14 8.42
N ASP A 41 -3.18 -16.88 7.89
CA ASP A 41 -3.39 -18.19 7.28
C ASP A 41 -3.89 -19.23 8.30
N GLN A 42 -3.28 -19.28 9.50
CA GLN A 42 -3.66 -20.24 10.54
C GLN A 42 -5.09 -20.07 11.02
N TYR A 43 -5.56 -18.83 11.16
CA TYR A 43 -6.87 -18.54 11.73
C TYR A 43 -7.94 -18.18 10.69
N GLY A 44 -7.59 -18.15 9.40
CA GLY A 44 -8.51 -17.77 8.31
C GLY A 44 -9.09 -16.38 8.49
N ILE A 45 -8.24 -15.41 8.85
CA ILE A 45 -8.59 -14.01 9.09
C ILE A 45 -7.84 -13.09 8.13
N ALA A 46 -8.41 -11.92 7.81
CA ALA A 46 -7.69 -10.86 7.14
C ALA A 46 -6.91 -10.01 8.16
N VAL A 47 -5.66 -9.67 7.83
CA VAL A 47 -4.83 -8.74 8.62
C VAL A 47 -4.48 -7.54 7.76
N VAL A 48 -4.91 -6.35 8.18
CA VAL A 48 -4.58 -5.07 7.55
C VAL A 48 -3.56 -4.34 8.42
N VAL A 49 -2.43 -4.01 7.83
CA VAL A 49 -1.33 -3.30 8.50
C VAL A 49 -1.25 -1.88 7.95
N VAL A 50 -1.47 -0.89 8.81
CA VAL A 50 -1.32 0.53 8.45
C VAL A 50 0.12 0.97 8.72
N HIS A 51 0.76 1.56 7.71
CA HIS A 51 2.12 2.01 7.77
C HIS A 51 2.30 3.38 7.08
N HIS A 52 3.31 4.13 7.48
CA HIS A 52 3.58 5.44 6.89
C HIS A 52 4.43 5.33 5.63
N VAL A 53 4.18 6.24 4.67
CA VAL A 53 5.05 6.44 3.52
C VAL A 53 6.11 7.50 3.82
N ARG A 54 7.25 7.43 3.14
CA ARG A 54 8.33 8.44 3.23
C ARG A 54 7.89 9.74 2.56
N LYS A 55 8.46 10.86 3.01
CA LYS A 55 8.25 12.15 2.37
C LYS A 55 8.95 12.29 1.01
N LEU A 56 10.02 11.50 0.77
CA LEU A 56 10.71 11.45 -0.50
C LEU A 56 9.87 10.63 -1.50
N ARG A 57 9.53 11.27 -2.62
CA ARG A 57 8.80 10.61 -3.71
C ARG A 57 9.78 9.78 -4.54
N ASP A 58 9.37 8.58 -4.90
CA ASP A 58 10.01 7.77 -5.94
C ASP A 58 9.23 7.95 -7.24
N ALA A 59 9.90 8.47 -8.28
CA ALA A 59 9.28 8.73 -9.58
C ALA A 59 9.05 7.44 -10.38
N ASN A 60 9.79 6.37 -10.07
CA ASN A 60 9.73 5.12 -10.83
C ASN A 60 8.74 4.13 -10.22
N ASP A 61 8.68 4.05 -8.88
CA ASP A 61 7.78 3.12 -8.20
C ASP A 61 7.28 3.72 -6.88
N PRO A 62 6.00 4.08 -6.80
CA PRO A 62 5.38 4.60 -5.59
C PRO A 62 5.47 3.67 -4.38
N PHE A 63 5.56 2.34 -4.59
CA PHE A 63 5.66 1.38 -3.50
C PHE A 63 7.01 1.40 -2.79
N ASN A 64 8.04 1.96 -3.42
CA ASN A 64 9.32 2.26 -2.76
C ASN A 64 9.23 3.40 -1.73
N GLU A 65 8.13 4.17 -1.73
CA GLU A 65 7.88 5.23 -0.75
C GLU A 65 7.46 4.69 0.64
N VAL A 66 7.09 3.41 0.75
CA VAL A 66 6.75 2.80 2.04
C VAL A 66 7.94 2.91 2.99
N THR A 67 7.69 3.47 4.18
CA THR A 67 8.75 3.68 5.19
C THR A 67 9.27 2.32 5.68
N GLY A 68 10.58 2.18 5.76
CA GLY A 68 11.24 0.92 6.11
C GLY A 68 12.01 0.37 4.93
N SER A 69 11.85 -0.89 4.67
CA SER A 69 12.46 -1.58 3.53
C SER A 69 11.38 -2.12 2.58
N THR A 70 11.80 -2.52 1.39
CA THR A 70 10.94 -3.28 0.46
C THR A 70 10.50 -4.65 1.01
N GLY A 71 11.03 -5.07 2.17
CA GLY A 71 10.60 -6.28 2.88
C GLY A 71 9.14 -6.23 3.32
N ILE A 72 8.61 -5.05 3.67
CA ILE A 72 7.20 -4.89 4.07
C ILE A 72 6.28 -5.21 2.88
N THR A 73 6.50 -4.55 1.74
CA THR A 73 5.68 -4.75 0.53
C THR A 73 5.92 -6.11 -0.11
N GLY A 74 7.15 -6.64 -0.01
CA GLY A 74 7.51 -7.95 -0.56
C GLY A 74 6.89 -9.15 0.15
N ALA A 75 6.57 -9.02 1.45
CA ALA A 75 5.93 -10.09 2.23
C ALA A 75 4.40 -10.00 2.27
N ALA A 76 3.82 -8.85 1.91
CA ALA A 76 2.38 -8.65 1.87
C ALA A 76 1.74 -9.29 0.62
N ASP A 77 0.54 -9.85 0.76
CA ASP A 77 -0.21 -10.36 -0.40
C ASP A 77 -0.76 -9.23 -1.26
N THR A 78 -1.12 -8.11 -0.63
CA THR A 78 -1.64 -6.92 -1.31
C THR A 78 -1.13 -5.66 -0.62
N SER A 79 -0.75 -4.67 -1.40
CA SER A 79 -0.31 -3.36 -0.92
C SER A 79 -1.18 -2.25 -1.47
N PHE A 80 -1.55 -1.30 -0.60
CA PHE A 80 -2.33 -0.12 -0.93
C PHE A 80 -1.56 1.14 -0.53
N ILE A 81 -1.51 2.15 -1.39
CA ILE A 81 -0.96 3.47 -1.06
C ILE A 81 -2.01 4.53 -1.35
N LEU A 82 -2.49 5.21 -0.31
CA LEU A 82 -3.39 6.34 -0.47
C LEU A 82 -2.58 7.64 -0.57
N LYS A 83 -2.61 8.27 -1.74
CA LYS A 83 -1.99 9.58 -2.02
C LYS A 83 -3.05 10.66 -2.07
N ARG A 84 -2.88 11.70 -1.25
CA ARG A 84 -3.78 12.87 -1.22
C ARG A 84 -3.00 14.15 -1.01
N SER A 85 -3.30 15.19 -1.78
CA SER A 85 -2.87 16.55 -1.47
C SER A 85 -3.68 17.14 -0.31
N ARG A 86 -3.06 17.96 0.54
CA ARG A 86 -3.75 18.59 1.68
C ARG A 86 -4.94 19.49 1.26
N SER A 87 -4.85 20.06 0.07
CA SER A 87 -5.88 20.97 -0.47
C SER A 87 -6.97 20.25 -1.28
N SER A 88 -6.85 18.93 -1.50
CA SER A 88 -7.77 18.17 -2.34
C SER A 88 -8.77 17.37 -1.51
N GLU A 89 -10.01 17.29 -1.95
CA GLU A 89 -11.01 16.35 -1.44
C GLU A 89 -10.88 14.97 -2.07
N THR A 90 -10.15 14.88 -3.20
CA THR A 90 -9.87 13.61 -3.88
C THR A 90 -8.49 13.08 -3.53
N GLY A 91 -8.34 11.77 -3.60
CA GLY A 91 -7.08 11.06 -3.46
C GLY A 91 -7.02 9.89 -4.43
N THR A 92 -5.80 9.42 -4.72
CA THR A 92 -5.56 8.23 -5.55
C THR A 92 -5.16 7.08 -4.65
N LEU A 93 -5.81 5.95 -4.78
CA LEU A 93 -5.44 4.71 -4.11
C LEU A 93 -4.68 3.82 -5.10
N LEU A 94 -3.36 3.72 -4.95
CA LEU A 94 -2.56 2.77 -5.71
C LEU A 94 -2.72 1.39 -5.08
N ALA A 95 -3.05 0.39 -5.87
CA ALA A 95 -3.26 -0.97 -5.40
C ALA A 95 -2.48 -1.96 -6.26
N THR A 96 -1.74 -2.88 -5.64
CA THR A 96 -1.06 -4.00 -6.29
C THR A 96 -1.00 -5.20 -5.36
N GLY A 97 -0.92 -6.40 -5.92
CA GLY A 97 -0.84 -7.61 -5.11
C GLY A 97 -0.64 -8.86 -5.94
N ARG A 98 -0.52 -9.98 -5.24
CA ARG A 98 -0.31 -11.30 -5.85
C ARG A 98 -1.48 -11.71 -6.75
N ASP A 99 -2.70 -11.45 -6.28
CA ASP A 99 -3.95 -11.90 -6.92
C ASP A 99 -4.76 -10.75 -7.51
N ILE A 100 -4.21 -9.52 -7.51
CA ILE A 100 -4.83 -8.34 -8.11
C ILE A 100 -3.88 -7.66 -9.09
N ALA A 101 -4.40 -7.24 -10.24
CA ALA A 101 -3.67 -6.38 -11.14
C ALA A 101 -3.47 -4.99 -10.52
N TYR A 102 -2.44 -4.27 -10.98
CA TYR A 102 -2.24 -2.87 -10.60
C TYR A 102 -3.46 -2.02 -10.96
N GLN A 103 -3.89 -1.16 -10.05
CA GLN A 103 -5.05 -0.27 -10.18
C GLN A 103 -4.78 1.08 -9.53
N GLU A 104 -5.40 2.12 -10.08
CA GLU A 104 -5.35 3.50 -9.56
C GLU A 104 -6.76 4.11 -9.40
N PRO A 105 -7.63 3.56 -8.55
CA PRO A 105 -8.92 4.19 -8.30
C PRO A 105 -8.78 5.59 -7.70
N THR A 106 -9.57 6.53 -8.22
CA THR A 106 -9.75 7.86 -7.64
C THR A 106 -10.85 7.80 -6.59
N LEU A 107 -10.53 8.27 -5.39
CA LEU A 107 -11.44 8.33 -4.26
C LEU A 107 -11.74 9.78 -3.91
N LYS A 108 -12.95 10.07 -3.46
CA LYS A 108 -13.37 11.36 -2.89
C LYS A 108 -13.71 11.17 -1.42
N PHE A 109 -13.20 12.05 -0.57
CA PHE A 109 -13.53 12.06 0.85
C PHE A 109 -14.84 12.81 1.07
N ASN A 110 -15.84 12.11 1.58
CA ASN A 110 -17.11 12.70 2.00
C ASN A 110 -16.96 13.22 3.44
N LYS A 111 -17.11 14.54 3.63
CA LYS A 111 -16.92 15.21 4.93
C LYS A 111 -18.05 14.92 5.92
N ASP A 112 -19.25 14.64 5.42
CA ASP A 112 -20.42 14.40 6.26
C ASP A 112 -20.43 12.98 6.82
N SER A 113 -20.14 11.98 5.97
CA SER A 113 -20.07 10.57 6.37
C SER A 113 -18.70 10.14 6.90
N HIS A 114 -17.65 10.95 6.68
CA HIS A 114 -16.24 10.63 6.96
C HIS A 114 -15.75 9.36 6.22
N LEU A 115 -16.34 9.04 5.08
CA LEU A 115 -15.99 7.89 4.26
C LEU A 115 -15.32 8.32 2.95
N TRP A 116 -14.51 7.42 2.41
CA TRP A 116 -13.98 7.54 1.06
C TRP A 116 -14.93 6.86 0.08
N GLU A 117 -15.31 7.57 -0.97
CA GLU A 117 -16.20 7.10 -2.02
C GLU A 117 -15.42 6.92 -3.32
N LEU A 118 -15.66 5.83 -4.03
CA LEU A 118 -15.05 5.57 -5.33
C LEU A 118 -15.66 6.51 -6.37
N VAL A 119 -14.82 7.31 -7.02
CA VAL A 119 -15.22 8.22 -8.11
C VAL A 119 -14.94 7.59 -9.47
N GLU A 120 -13.72 7.06 -9.64
CA GLU A 120 -13.26 6.50 -10.89
C GLU A 120 -12.34 5.31 -10.63
N ARG A 121 -12.42 4.30 -11.49
CA ARG A 121 -11.49 3.18 -11.50
C ARG A 121 -10.75 3.19 -12.83
N LYS A 122 -9.43 3.35 -12.78
CA LYS A 122 -8.54 3.15 -13.92
C LYS A 122 -7.96 1.76 -13.83
N ASP A 123 -8.10 0.98 -14.88
CA ASP A 123 -7.39 -0.30 -15.03
C ASP A 123 -6.04 -0.11 -15.75
N MET A 124 -5.28 -1.20 -15.90
CA MET A 124 -3.96 -1.15 -16.54
C MET A 124 -4.01 -0.71 -18.00
N ASP A 125 -5.09 -1.00 -18.70
CA ASP A 125 -5.24 -0.62 -20.11
C ASP A 125 -5.52 0.88 -20.24
N ASP A 126 -6.30 1.45 -19.32
CA ASP A 126 -6.55 2.89 -19.24
C ASP A 126 -5.26 3.66 -18.88
N ILE A 127 -4.51 3.16 -17.92
CA ILE A 127 -3.23 3.77 -17.50
C ILE A 127 -2.22 3.75 -18.64
N ARG A 128 -2.08 2.62 -19.34
CA ARG A 128 -1.18 2.51 -20.50
C ARG A 128 -1.56 3.44 -21.65
N ARG A 129 -2.85 3.65 -21.91
CA ARG A 129 -3.31 4.58 -22.95
C ARG A 129 -2.94 6.02 -22.64
N GLU A 130 -3.01 6.44 -21.38
CA GLU A 130 -2.62 7.79 -20.96
C GLU A 130 -1.09 8.02 -21.04
N GLU A 131 -0.28 6.97 -20.87
CA GLU A 131 1.18 7.04 -21.01
C GLU A 131 1.68 7.08 -22.44
N ILE A 132 0.86 6.68 -23.43
CA ILE A 132 1.24 6.70 -24.85
C ILE A 132 0.94 8.09 -25.43
N PRO A 133 1.96 8.85 -25.87
CA PRO A 133 1.72 10.16 -26.46
C PRO A 133 0.86 10.07 -27.72
N ASP A 134 -0.12 10.97 -27.86
CA ASP A 134 -1.10 11.03 -28.98
C ASP A 134 -0.48 11.03 -30.38
N PHE A 135 0.79 11.44 -30.52
CA PHE A 135 1.46 11.49 -31.82
C PHE A 135 1.78 10.11 -32.43
N LEU A 136 1.68 9.03 -31.69
CA LEU A 136 1.88 7.68 -32.20
C LEU A 136 0.64 7.09 -32.91
N PHE A 137 -0.49 7.78 -32.85
CA PHE A 137 -1.75 7.35 -33.48
C PHE A 137 -2.12 8.16 -34.77
N ARG A 138 -1.15 8.92 -35.33
CA ARG A 138 -1.35 9.66 -36.58
C ARG A 138 -0.61 8.99 -37.76
#